data_50f8b06e8a149821407f354c79cb6f87
#
_entry.id   50f8b06e8a149821407f354c79cb6f87
#
_cell.length_a   1.000
_cell.length_b   1.000
_cell.length_c   1.000
_cell.angle_alpha   90.00
_cell.angle_beta   90.00
_cell.angle_gamma   90.00
#
_symmetry.space_group_name_H-M   'P 1'
#
loop_
_entity.id
_entity.type
_entity.pdbx_description
1 polymer ?
#
loop_
_entity_poly.entity_id
_entity_poly.type
_entity_poly.pdbx_seq_one_letter_code
_entity_poly.pdbx_strand_id
1 'polypeptide(L)'
;VRSIIFCSVVVFACAAPERNDPRLIEPGILREVVDVTAPAPPSNPLTGSATPASASGPVVIRYRVDTDRAAPKPARAIVVLMPGFLGGAGSFDSLARAIVRRSTAEAPLEAWAIDRRSNWLEDRTGLEAALASRDPNLLTGYYFEGAEVSGSAFEGFKKQTDVDFESEWGVASTLEDLRSVIARVPADQRQARVLLAGHSLGASLVAQYAAWDFDGQPGHEELAGLVLIDGVTGSEGDPLTVTRAQYETEGIPSAMGNVPSLERVRTEARYFAFPIVESTLFPIGVGAALRAQLRPDIVERDVPRAQAFQTLFLMERLPRFTNRGAFGIAFDAATCPVSIAAVNAGQATGGALTPASAPFGGGTVLKPTELSATYGWTEYDQLEPREFTSLDDFALAWTRSGADFGEWYFPTRILLDSNVGASLTLPLDSWPVTAHGLRAVHGRSIGAPVLVEAAGILSGDVSRYDKLRALLAPVSEGRPFAGASRDVGDGFQSVSHPRFSHIDPLAATDVPGSEAAAWFDALVDFAKRNTAEGGVVVPTRVYQANSTGLYEPVDDEP
;
A
#
# COMPACT_ATOMS: atom_id res chain seq x y z
N VAL A 1 31.80 70.73 -21.68
CA VAL A 1 31.91 69.34 -21.20
C VAL A 1 30.56 69.00 -20.56
N ARG A 2 29.72 68.21 -21.28
CA ARG A 2 28.43 67.68 -20.77
C ARG A 2 28.67 66.24 -20.31
N SER A 3 28.54 66.02 -19.00
CA SER A 3 28.53 64.67 -18.41
C SER A 3 27.15 64.03 -18.59
N ILE A 4 27.15 62.89 -19.29
CA ILE A 4 25.97 62.03 -19.43
C ILE A 4 26.02 61.02 -18.28
N ILE A 5 25.04 61.10 -17.37
CA ILE A 5 24.81 60.15 -16.32
C ILE A 5 24.00 58.97 -16.94
N PHE A 6 24.63 57.79 -16.99
CA PHE A 6 23.92 56.52 -17.32
C PHE A 6 23.22 56.03 -16.06
N CYS A 7 21.90 56.10 -16.06
CA CYS A 7 21.10 55.47 -15.00
C CYS A 7 20.85 54.00 -15.43
N SER A 8 21.58 53.07 -14.79
CA SER A 8 21.36 51.62 -14.96
C SER A 8 20.10 51.25 -14.19
N VAL A 9 19.03 51.00 -14.93
CA VAL A 9 17.79 50.37 -14.37
C VAL A 9 18.10 48.90 -14.12
N VAL A 10 18.31 48.52 -12.85
CA VAL A 10 18.32 47.13 -12.42
C VAL A 10 16.88 46.65 -12.38
N VAL A 11 16.49 45.87 -13.39
CA VAL A 11 15.22 45.14 -13.39
C VAL A 11 15.40 43.99 -12.41
N PHE A 12 14.86 44.16 -11.22
CA PHE A 12 14.60 43.03 -10.33
C PHE A 12 13.53 42.17 -11.02
N ALA A 13 13.93 41.04 -11.58
CA ALA A 13 13.00 39.99 -11.90
C ALA A 13 12.39 39.55 -10.56
N CYS A 14 11.15 39.94 -10.30
CA CYS A 14 10.36 39.32 -9.25
C CYS A 14 10.30 37.82 -9.58
N ALA A 15 11.00 37.00 -8.82
CA ALA A 15 10.73 35.57 -8.78
C ALA A 15 9.23 35.42 -8.50
N ALA A 16 8.54 34.69 -9.36
CA ALA A 16 7.16 34.34 -9.09
C ALA A 16 7.09 33.74 -7.68
N PRO A 17 6.08 34.10 -6.86
CA PRO A 17 5.98 33.51 -5.51
C PRO A 17 5.97 32.00 -5.68
N GLU A 18 6.86 31.31 -4.94
CA GLU A 18 6.83 29.85 -4.85
C GLU A 18 5.40 29.46 -4.53
N ARG A 19 4.81 28.66 -5.42
CA ARG A 19 3.43 28.19 -5.23
C ARG A 19 3.42 27.30 -3.99
N ASN A 20 2.85 27.81 -2.89
CA ASN A 20 2.50 26.98 -1.73
C ASN A 20 1.30 26.09 -2.09
N ASP A 21 1.51 25.14 -3.00
CA ASP A 21 0.52 24.13 -3.33
C ASP A 21 0.74 22.94 -2.37
N PRO A 22 -0.19 22.67 -1.44
CA PRO A 22 -0.04 21.57 -0.47
C PRO A 22 0.00 20.19 -1.13
N ARG A 23 -0.37 20.09 -2.42
CA ARG A 23 -0.23 18.86 -3.21
C ARG A 23 1.20 18.66 -3.70
N LEU A 24 2.02 19.70 -3.76
CA LEU A 24 3.42 19.61 -4.15
C LEU A 24 4.23 19.04 -2.99
N ILE A 25 4.46 17.73 -3.01
CA ILE A 25 5.14 17.02 -1.93
C ILE A 25 6.66 17.01 -2.06
N GLU A 26 7.15 17.19 -3.29
CA GLU A 26 8.54 17.43 -3.64
C GLU A 26 8.61 18.16 -4.99
N PRO A 27 9.73 18.79 -5.35
CA PRO A 27 9.86 19.48 -6.63
C PRO A 27 9.48 18.58 -7.81
N GLY A 28 8.46 18.97 -8.55
CA GLY A 28 7.99 18.27 -9.74
C GLY A 28 7.01 17.13 -9.52
N ILE A 29 6.60 16.82 -8.28
CA ILE A 29 5.60 15.77 -7.99
C ILE A 29 4.41 16.32 -7.22
N LEU A 30 3.24 16.19 -7.84
CA LEU A 30 1.95 16.42 -7.19
C LEU A 30 1.41 15.11 -6.63
N ARG A 31 0.78 15.21 -5.45
CA ARG A 31 0.05 14.14 -4.78
C ARG A 31 -1.37 14.61 -4.50
N GLU A 32 -2.34 13.87 -4.98
CA GLU A 32 -3.76 14.21 -4.92
C GLU A 32 -4.54 13.07 -4.26
N VAL A 33 -5.56 13.40 -3.46
CA VAL A 33 -6.50 12.44 -2.88
C VAL A 33 -7.75 12.43 -3.74
N VAL A 34 -8.18 11.27 -4.21
CA VAL A 34 -9.30 11.12 -5.15
C VAL A 34 -10.25 10.05 -4.66
N ASP A 35 -11.47 10.45 -4.34
CA ASP A 35 -12.54 9.52 -3.98
C ASP A 35 -13.09 8.83 -5.23
N VAL A 36 -13.29 7.52 -5.12
CA VAL A 36 -13.86 6.73 -6.21
C VAL A 36 -15.13 6.03 -5.71
N THR A 37 -16.25 6.35 -6.33
CA THR A 37 -17.50 5.63 -6.06
C THR A 37 -17.47 4.27 -6.76
N ALA A 38 -17.82 3.23 -6.02
CA ALA A 38 -17.90 1.85 -6.49
C ALA A 38 -19.26 1.23 -6.11
N PRO A 39 -19.65 0.10 -6.72
CA PRO A 39 -20.86 -0.62 -6.35
C PRO A 39 -20.86 -0.97 -4.86
N ALA A 40 -22.02 -0.80 -4.22
CA ALA A 40 -22.18 -1.19 -2.83
C ALA A 40 -22.12 -2.72 -2.72
N PRO A 41 -21.31 -3.28 -1.79
CA PRO A 41 -21.37 -4.71 -1.48
C PRO A 41 -22.76 -5.13 -0.98
N PRO A 42 -23.10 -6.42 -1.05
CA PRO A 42 -24.34 -6.94 -0.46
C PRO A 42 -24.42 -6.61 1.04
N SER A 43 -25.65 -6.51 1.56
CA SER A 43 -25.86 -6.42 3.00
C SER A 43 -25.54 -7.75 3.68
N ASN A 44 -25.10 -7.69 4.94
CA ASN A 44 -24.92 -8.89 5.76
C ASN A 44 -26.27 -9.67 5.84
N PRO A 45 -26.32 -10.91 5.34
CA PRO A 45 -27.59 -11.65 5.26
C PRO A 45 -28.16 -12.06 6.62
N LEU A 46 -27.36 -12.01 7.71
CA LEU A 46 -27.80 -12.37 9.06
C LEU A 46 -28.42 -11.18 9.80
N THR A 47 -27.87 -9.97 9.59
CA THR A 47 -28.30 -8.77 10.34
C THR A 47 -29.04 -7.76 9.48
N GLY A 48 -28.95 -7.87 8.14
CA GLY A 48 -29.47 -6.88 7.20
C GLY A 48 -28.63 -5.61 7.13
N SER A 49 -27.50 -5.55 7.83
CA SER A 49 -26.61 -4.38 7.86
C SER A 49 -26.01 -4.13 6.47
N ALA A 50 -26.21 -2.91 5.97
CA ALA A 50 -25.71 -2.47 4.66
C ALA A 50 -24.49 -1.57 4.80
N THR A 51 -23.61 -1.56 3.80
CA THR A 51 -22.49 -0.63 3.71
C THR A 51 -22.99 0.81 3.84
N PRO A 52 -22.44 1.62 4.76
CA PRO A 52 -22.85 3.01 4.90
C PRO A 52 -22.44 3.84 3.67
N ALA A 53 -23.23 4.88 3.37
CA ALA A 53 -22.96 5.74 2.21
C ALA A 53 -21.59 6.45 2.28
N SER A 54 -21.05 6.66 3.48
CA SER A 54 -19.71 7.20 3.69
C SER A 54 -18.60 6.27 3.17
N ALA A 55 -18.80 4.95 3.17
CA ALA A 55 -17.87 3.96 2.63
C ALA A 55 -18.24 3.59 1.19
N SER A 56 -18.44 4.59 0.33
CA SER A 56 -18.97 4.45 -1.03
C SER A 56 -18.00 3.81 -2.03
N GLY A 57 -16.74 3.61 -1.67
CA GLY A 57 -15.71 3.00 -2.51
C GLY A 57 -14.30 3.29 -1.99
N PRO A 58 -13.27 2.94 -2.74
CA PRO A 58 -11.87 3.16 -2.38
C PRO A 58 -11.48 4.64 -2.53
N VAL A 59 -10.36 5.00 -1.89
CA VAL A 59 -9.67 6.27 -2.12
C VAL A 59 -8.42 6.00 -2.95
N VAL A 60 -8.13 6.86 -3.91
CA VAL A 60 -6.90 6.80 -4.70
C VAL A 60 -5.97 7.95 -4.29
N ILE A 61 -4.76 7.61 -3.93
CA ILE A 61 -3.69 8.58 -3.79
C ILE A 61 -2.94 8.62 -5.11
N ARG A 62 -3.18 9.69 -5.87
CA ARG A 62 -2.63 9.89 -7.21
C ARG A 62 -1.34 10.69 -7.15
N TYR A 63 -0.27 10.12 -7.67
CA TYR A 63 1.01 10.79 -7.86
C TYR A 63 1.23 11.05 -9.34
N ARG A 64 1.58 12.30 -9.69
CA ARG A 64 1.85 12.70 -11.06
C ARG A 64 2.88 13.82 -11.16
N VAL A 65 3.40 14.05 -12.35
CA VAL A 65 4.30 15.17 -12.62
C VAL A 65 3.56 16.49 -12.39
N ASP A 66 4.21 17.45 -11.73
CA ASP A 66 3.72 18.82 -11.62
C ASP A 66 3.73 19.48 -12.99
N THR A 67 2.57 19.71 -13.52
CA THR A 67 2.33 20.39 -14.79
C THR A 67 1.35 21.52 -14.59
N ASP A 68 1.21 22.39 -15.60
CA ASP A 68 0.21 23.44 -15.56
C ASP A 68 -1.19 22.84 -15.31
N ARG A 69 -1.90 23.34 -14.30
CA ARG A 69 -3.25 22.89 -13.95
C ARG A 69 -4.24 23.06 -15.09
N ALA A 70 -4.07 24.13 -15.89
CA ALA A 70 -4.92 24.41 -17.05
C ALA A 70 -4.69 23.44 -18.21
N ALA A 71 -3.57 22.73 -18.24
CA ALA A 71 -3.20 21.79 -19.29
C ALA A 71 -2.42 20.60 -18.71
N PRO A 72 -3.08 19.69 -17.95
CA PRO A 72 -2.42 18.50 -17.43
C PRO A 72 -1.86 17.67 -18.59
N LYS A 73 -0.62 17.23 -18.47
CA LYS A 73 0.00 16.38 -19.51
C LYS A 73 -0.65 15.01 -19.51
N PRO A 74 -0.97 14.47 -20.69
CA PRO A 74 -1.53 13.12 -20.80
C PRO A 74 -0.55 12.06 -20.28
N ALA A 75 -1.02 11.20 -19.40
CA ALA A 75 -0.21 10.09 -18.88
C ALA A 75 -0.03 9.00 -19.95
N ARG A 76 1.22 8.62 -20.21
CA ARG A 76 1.55 7.46 -21.06
C ARG A 76 1.11 6.16 -20.40
N ALA A 77 1.40 6.02 -19.11
CA ALA A 77 1.02 4.86 -18.33
C ALA A 77 0.49 5.28 -16.95
N ILE A 78 -0.46 4.51 -16.46
CA ILE A 78 -1.03 4.62 -15.13
C ILE A 78 -0.75 3.30 -14.40
N VAL A 79 0.07 3.37 -13.34
CA VAL A 79 0.37 2.22 -12.49
C VAL A 79 -0.55 2.25 -11.29
N VAL A 80 -1.55 1.38 -11.28
CA VAL A 80 -2.49 1.23 -10.15
C VAL A 80 -1.85 0.27 -9.14
N LEU A 81 -1.73 0.70 -7.89
CA LEU A 81 -0.97 0.01 -6.83
C LEU A 81 -1.93 -0.51 -5.76
N MET A 82 -2.07 -1.85 -5.68
CA MET A 82 -2.93 -2.55 -4.72
C MET A 82 -2.13 -3.00 -3.50
N PRO A 83 -2.46 -2.51 -2.28
CA PRO A 83 -1.73 -2.87 -1.08
C PRO A 83 -2.00 -4.31 -0.63
N GLY A 84 -1.04 -4.84 0.15
CA GLY A 84 -1.10 -6.14 0.77
C GLY A 84 -2.02 -6.20 2.00
N PHE A 85 -1.81 -7.23 2.80
CA PHE A 85 -2.50 -7.45 4.06
C PHE A 85 -2.16 -6.32 5.05
N LEU A 86 -3.16 -5.69 5.62
CA LEU A 86 -3.06 -4.53 6.52
C LEU A 86 -2.33 -3.31 5.93
N GLY A 87 -2.01 -3.29 4.65
CA GLY A 87 -1.35 -2.17 4.00
C GLY A 87 -2.35 -1.15 3.46
N GLY A 88 -2.00 0.14 3.55
CA GLY A 88 -2.70 1.26 2.94
C GLY A 88 -1.91 1.90 1.81
N ALA A 89 -2.49 2.91 1.15
CA ALA A 89 -1.87 3.64 0.04
C ALA A 89 -0.54 4.31 0.42
N GLY A 90 -0.40 4.74 1.68
CA GLY A 90 0.81 5.35 2.19
C GLY A 90 2.04 4.44 2.12
N SER A 91 1.84 3.11 2.17
CA SER A 91 2.94 2.15 2.04
C SER A 91 3.68 2.25 0.69
N PHE A 92 3.04 2.81 -0.33
CA PHE A 92 3.60 2.99 -1.67
C PHE A 92 4.25 4.36 -1.90
N ASP A 93 4.33 5.26 -0.90
CA ASP A 93 4.79 6.64 -1.12
C ASP A 93 6.16 6.70 -1.84
N SER A 94 7.16 5.95 -1.39
CA SER A 94 8.49 5.94 -2.01
C SER A 94 8.46 5.38 -3.43
N LEU A 95 7.80 4.23 -3.65
CA LEU A 95 7.67 3.62 -4.99
C LEU A 95 6.91 4.55 -5.95
N ALA A 96 5.80 5.15 -5.51
CA ALA A 96 5.00 6.05 -6.34
C ALA A 96 5.80 7.30 -6.76
N ARG A 97 6.56 7.90 -5.84
CA ARG A 97 7.47 9.01 -6.16
C ARG A 97 8.57 8.57 -7.13
N ALA A 98 9.16 7.40 -6.92
CA ALA A 98 10.20 6.86 -7.80
C ALA A 98 9.70 6.63 -9.24
N ILE A 99 8.46 6.13 -9.41
CA ILE A 99 7.81 5.99 -10.72
C ILE A 99 7.67 7.35 -11.40
N VAL A 100 7.16 8.36 -10.68
CA VAL A 100 6.93 9.69 -11.25
C VAL A 100 8.23 10.42 -11.55
N ARG A 101 9.28 10.31 -10.71
CA ARG A 101 10.61 10.91 -10.98
C ARG A 101 11.24 10.39 -12.28
N ARG A 102 10.98 9.15 -12.66
CA ARG A 102 11.47 8.52 -13.89
C ARG A 102 10.63 8.86 -15.12
N SER A 103 9.59 9.66 -14.93
CA SER A 103 8.79 10.20 -16.02
C SER A 103 9.57 11.25 -16.79
N THR A 104 9.38 11.26 -18.11
CA THR A 104 9.81 12.38 -18.94
C THR A 104 8.64 13.28 -19.26
N ALA A 105 8.93 14.51 -19.69
CA ALA A 105 7.89 15.46 -20.11
C ALA A 105 7.07 14.94 -21.31
N GLU A 106 7.66 14.09 -22.14
CA GLU A 106 7.05 13.50 -23.34
C GLU A 106 6.29 12.20 -23.04
N ALA A 107 6.63 11.52 -21.93
CA ALA A 107 6.06 10.24 -21.53
C ALA A 107 5.83 10.19 -20.02
N PRO A 108 4.96 11.05 -19.47
CA PRO A 108 4.68 11.07 -18.03
C PRO A 108 4.00 9.77 -17.59
N LEU A 109 4.38 9.32 -16.41
CA LEU A 109 3.75 8.19 -15.73
C LEU A 109 3.00 8.71 -14.51
N GLU A 110 1.90 8.06 -14.19
CA GLU A 110 1.17 8.28 -12.95
C GLU A 110 1.21 7.01 -12.09
N ALA A 111 1.26 7.16 -10.78
CA ALA A 111 1.08 6.09 -9.82
C ALA A 111 -0.18 6.36 -8.99
N TRP A 112 -1.08 5.39 -8.93
CA TRP A 112 -2.35 5.46 -8.24
C TRP A 112 -2.38 4.43 -7.12
N ALA A 113 -1.99 4.81 -5.91
CA ALA A 113 -2.03 3.93 -4.74
C ALA A 113 -3.44 3.92 -4.14
N ILE A 114 -3.92 2.74 -3.75
CA ILE A 114 -5.29 2.55 -3.30
C ILE A 114 -5.33 2.40 -1.79
N ASP A 115 -6.19 3.19 -1.14
CA ASP A 115 -6.76 2.88 0.16
C ASP A 115 -8.11 2.19 -0.04
N ARG A 116 -8.30 1.02 0.61
CA ARG A 116 -9.56 0.28 0.51
C ARG A 116 -10.69 1.05 1.17
N ARG A 117 -11.94 0.71 0.84
CA ARG A 117 -13.12 1.35 1.44
C ARG A 117 -13.17 1.26 2.97
N SER A 118 -12.52 0.28 3.58
CA SER A 118 -12.38 0.13 5.03
C SER A 118 -11.70 1.33 5.71
N ASN A 119 -10.86 2.08 5.00
CA ASN A 119 -10.23 3.29 5.54
C ASN A 119 -11.27 4.38 5.89
N TRP A 120 -12.48 4.35 5.30
CA TRP A 120 -13.57 5.24 5.72
C TRP A 120 -14.13 4.94 7.11
N LEU A 121 -13.80 3.80 7.70
CA LEU A 121 -14.17 3.44 9.07
C LEU A 121 -13.26 4.08 10.12
N GLU A 122 -12.13 4.61 9.69
CA GLU A 122 -11.09 5.18 10.54
C GLU A 122 -11.43 6.62 10.93
N ASP A 123 -11.37 6.91 12.23
CA ASP A 123 -11.41 8.30 12.70
C ASP A 123 -10.01 8.91 12.61
N ARG A 124 -9.76 9.67 11.57
CA ARG A 124 -8.47 10.32 11.30
C ARG A 124 -8.32 11.70 11.93
N THR A 125 -9.30 12.19 12.68
CA THR A 125 -9.32 13.56 13.22
C THR A 125 -8.06 13.92 14.01
N GLY A 126 -7.69 13.09 14.97
CA GLY A 126 -6.46 13.31 15.78
C GLY A 126 -5.19 13.16 14.97
N LEU A 127 -5.17 12.23 14.00
CA LEU A 127 -4.03 11.99 13.13
C LEU A 127 -3.78 13.19 12.20
N GLU A 128 -4.79 13.64 11.47
CA GLU A 128 -4.65 14.79 10.56
C GLU A 128 -4.28 16.09 11.30
N ALA A 129 -4.86 16.32 12.49
CA ALA A 129 -4.50 17.47 13.32
C ALA A 129 -3.04 17.40 13.79
N ALA A 130 -2.57 16.23 14.21
CA ALA A 130 -1.18 16.02 14.63
C ALA A 130 -0.20 16.23 13.46
N LEU A 131 -0.53 15.74 12.28
CA LEU A 131 0.27 15.93 11.07
C LEU A 131 0.32 17.40 10.65
N ALA A 132 -0.82 18.08 10.60
CA ALA A 132 -0.93 19.48 10.19
C ALA A 132 -0.18 20.43 11.15
N SER A 133 -0.30 20.20 12.46
CA SER A 133 0.38 21.01 13.49
C SER A 133 1.81 20.56 13.78
N ARG A 134 2.24 19.39 13.26
CA ARG A 134 3.50 18.73 13.60
C ARG A 134 3.65 18.50 15.11
N ASP A 135 2.55 18.13 15.79
CA ASP A 135 2.55 17.83 17.22
C ASP A 135 2.02 16.41 17.50
N PRO A 136 2.90 15.45 17.76
CA PRO A 136 2.49 14.07 18.05
C PRO A 136 1.71 13.92 19.37
N ASN A 137 1.71 14.92 20.24
CA ASN A 137 0.95 14.85 21.49
C ASN A 137 -0.56 15.00 21.25
N LEU A 138 -0.96 15.70 20.19
CA LEU A 138 -2.38 15.76 19.80
C LEU A 138 -2.92 14.38 19.47
N LEU A 139 -2.13 13.55 18.77
CA LEU A 139 -2.51 12.18 18.45
C LEU A 139 -2.69 11.33 19.72
N THR A 140 -1.70 11.37 20.63
CA THR A 140 -1.76 10.66 21.91
C THR A 140 -2.94 11.14 22.74
N GLY A 141 -3.12 12.45 22.85
CA GLY A 141 -4.23 13.07 23.58
C GLY A 141 -5.59 12.62 23.06
N TYR A 142 -5.78 12.67 21.75
CA TYR A 142 -7.06 12.34 21.11
C TYR A 142 -7.42 10.85 21.25
N TYR A 143 -6.54 9.93 20.82
CA TYR A 143 -6.89 8.50 20.77
C TYR A 143 -6.78 7.77 22.11
N PHE A 144 -5.98 8.27 23.06
CA PHE A 144 -5.64 7.51 24.27
C PHE A 144 -5.91 8.25 25.59
N GLU A 145 -6.06 9.58 25.59
CA GLU A 145 -6.21 10.38 26.81
C GLU A 145 -7.53 11.15 26.90
N GLY A 146 -8.40 11.02 25.87
CA GLY A 146 -9.73 11.65 25.84
C GLY A 146 -9.71 13.17 25.60
N ALA A 147 -8.64 13.69 25.00
CA ALA A 147 -8.60 15.09 24.61
C ALA A 147 -9.48 15.34 23.36
N GLU A 148 -10.11 16.53 23.33
CA GLU A 148 -10.83 16.98 22.13
C GLU A 148 -9.86 17.61 21.11
N VAL A 149 -10.11 17.34 19.84
CA VAL A 149 -9.41 17.97 18.70
C VAL A 149 -10.46 18.58 17.78
N SER A 150 -10.32 19.87 17.47
CA SER A 150 -11.26 20.62 16.62
C SER A 150 -12.72 20.52 17.07
N GLY A 151 -12.96 20.37 18.38
CA GLY A 151 -14.30 20.26 19.00
C GLY A 151 -14.91 18.85 18.89
N SER A 152 -14.16 17.86 18.47
CA SER A 152 -14.55 16.45 18.42
C SER A 152 -13.76 15.62 19.41
N ALA A 153 -14.41 14.69 20.10
CA ALA A 153 -13.79 13.67 20.94
C ALA A 153 -13.74 12.35 20.19
N PHE A 154 -12.72 11.54 20.46
CA PHE A 154 -12.63 10.19 19.90
C PHE A 154 -13.70 9.27 20.51
N GLU A 155 -14.55 8.70 19.70
CA GLU A 155 -15.63 7.79 20.15
C GLU A 155 -15.13 6.36 20.46
N GLY A 156 -13.84 6.09 20.27
CA GLY A 156 -13.24 4.78 20.44
C GLY A 156 -13.05 4.03 19.11
N PHE A 157 -12.18 3.02 19.15
CA PHE A 157 -11.97 2.14 18.01
C PHE A 157 -13.23 1.29 17.77
N LYS A 158 -13.56 1.06 16.49
CA LYS A 158 -14.72 0.24 16.10
C LYS A 158 -14.59 -1.18 16.65
N LYS A 159 -15.70 -1.69 17.16
CA LYS A 159 -15.83 -3.09 17.56
C LYS A 159 -16.34 -3.92 16.39
N GLN A 160 -16.16 -5.23 16.46
CA GLN A 160 -16.69 -6.16 15.44
C GLN A 160 -18.22 -5.96 15.20
N THR A 161 -18.96 -5.60 16.23
CA THR A 161 -20.42 -5.36 16.15
C THR A 161 -20.79 -4.01 15.53
N ASP A 162 -19.86 -3.07 15.40
CA ASP A 162 -20.14 -1.74 14.84
C ASP A 162 -20.05 -1.76 13.30
N VAL A 163 -19.49 -2.83 12.74
CA VAL A 163 -19.16 -2.98 11.32
C VAL A 163 -19.72 -4.27 10.72
N ASP A 164 -20.91 -4.68 11.09
CA ASP A 164 -21.55 -5.93 10.62
C ASP A 164 -21.59 -6.07 9.09
N PHE A 165 -21.73 -4.95 8.38
CA PHE A 165 -21.72 -4.89 6.91
C PHE A 165 -20.38 -5.29 6.29
N GLU A 166 -19.27 -5.15 7.01
CA GLU A 166 -17.93 -5.45 6.53
C GLU A 166 -17.70 -6.95 6.27
N SER A 167 -18.55 -7.80 6.86
CA SER A 167 -18.56 -9.24 6.57
C SER A 167 -18.74 -9.60 5.09
N GLU A 168 -19.28 -8.67 4.30
CA GLU A 168 -19.49 -8.85 2.86
C GLU A 168 -18.42 -8.13 2.01
N TRP A 169 -17.40 -7.51 2.64
CA TRP A 169 -16.28 -6.88 1.97
C TRP A 169 -15.16 -7.90 1.69
N GLY A 170 -15.42 -8.81 0.77
CA GLY A 170 -14.51 -9.85 0.34
C GLY A 170 -13.77 -9.52 -0.94
N VAL A 171 -13.21 -10.56 -1.59
CA VAL A 171 -12.50 -10.40 -2.86
C VAL A 171 -13.41 -9.83 -3.94
N ALA A 172 -14.64 -10.31 -4.08
CA ALA A 172 -15.56 -9.82 -5.12
C ALA A 172 -15.77 -8.29 -5.02
N SER A 173 -16.08 -7.76 -3.84
CA SER A 173 -16.26 -6.33 -3.64
C SER A 173 -14.95 -5.54 -3.81
N THR A 174 -13.82 -6.10 -3.36
CA THR A 174 -12.50 -5.48 -3.54
C THR A 174 -12.11 -5.36 -5.02
N LEU A 175 -12.42 -6.38 -5.83
CA LEU A 175 -12.14 -6.33 -7.26
C LEU A 175 -13.09 -5.41 -8.03
N GLU A 176 -14.35 -5.25 -7.58
CA GLU A 176 -15.26 -4.23 -8.12
C GLU A 176 -14.81 -2.80 -7.75
N ASP A 177 -14.27 -2.60 -6.54
CA ASP A 177 -13.62 -1.35 -6.16
C ASP A 177 -12.45 -1.02 -7.08
N LEU A 178 -11.57 -2.00 -7.28
CA LEU A 178 -10.41 -1.88 -8.15
C LEU A 178 -10.82 -1.61 -9.61
N ARG A 179 -11.87 -2.29 -10.10
CA ARG A 179 -12.44 -2.04 -11.42
C ARG A 179 -12.97 -0.62 -11.55
N SER A 180 -13.61 -0.10 -10.49
CA SER A 180 -14.11 1.28 -10.46
C SER A 180 -12.98 2.31 -10.54
N VAL A 181 -11.83 2.03 -9.93
CA VAL A 181 -10.61 2.84 -10.08
C VAL A 181 -10.10 2.79 -11.52
N ILE A 182 -9.98 1.60 -12.10
CA ILE A 182 -9.51 1.41 -13.49
C ILE A 182 -10.49 2.07 -14.48
N ALA A 183 -11.79 2.04 -14.18
CA ALA A 183 -12.84 2.65 -14.99
C ALA A 183 -12.75 4.19 -15.09
N ARG A 184 -11.94 4.84 -14.23
CA ARG A 184 -11.59 6.27 -14.40
C ARG A 184 -10.83 6.52 -15.70
N VAL A 185 -10.11 5.52 -16.19
CA VAL A 185 -9.46 5.58 -17.50
C VAL A 185 -10.49 5.22 -18.58
N PRO A 186 -10.60 6.01 -19.69
CA PRO A 186 -11.51 5.69 -20.79
C PRO A 186 -11.34 4.25 -21.28
N ALA A 187 -12.44 3.57 -21.57
CA ALA A 187 -12.46 2.13 -21.86
C ALA A 187 -11.53 1.73 -23.01
N ASP A 188 -11.47 2.55 -24.06
CA ASP A 188 -10.61 2.35 -25.24
C ASP A 188 -9.11 2.57 -24.96
N GLN A 189 -8.76 3.13 -23.80
CA GLN A 189 -7.39 3.44 -23.39
C GLN A 189 -6.84 2.47 -22.32
N ARG A 190 -7.69 1.73 -21.60
CA ARG A 190 -7.29 0.92 -20.44
C ARG A 190 -6.23 -0.12 -20.81
N GLN A 191 -6.51 -0.96 -21.79
CA GLN A 191 -5.59 -2.02 -22.26
C GLN A 191 -4.24 -1.44 -22.73
N ALA A 192 -4.22 -0.23 -23.25
CA ALA A 192 -3.02 0.40 -23.77
C ALA A 192 -2.20 1.13 -22.70
N ARG A 193 -2.77 1.39 -21.48
CA ARG A 193 -2.18 2.34 -20.53
C ARG A 193 -2.18 1.91 -19.08
N VAL A 194 -3.08 1.02 -18.64
CA VAL A 194 -3.22 0.66 -17.23
C VAL A 194 -2.37 -0.55 -16.90
N LEU A 195 -1.38 -0.36 -16.04
CA LEU A 195 -0.70 -1.46 -15.38
C LEU A 195 -1.32 -1.65 -13.99
N LEU A 196 -1.58 -2.89 -13.63
CA LEU A 196 -2.07 -3.24 -12.30
C LEU A 196 -0.94 -3.90 -11.52
N ALA A 197 -0.51 -3.25 -10.45
CA ALA A 197 0.55 -3.70 -9.57
C ALA A 197 0.01 -4.05 -8.18
N GLY A 198 0.53 -5.09 -7.55
CA GLY A 198 0.14 -5.46 -6.20
C GLY A 198 1.29 -6.00 -5.39
N HIS A 199 1.30 -5.66 -4.11
CA HIS A 199 2.32 -6.12 -3.17
C HIS A 199 1.74 -7.17 -2.21
N SER A 200 2.51 -8.23 -1.93
CA SER A 200 2.10 -9.24 -0.94
C SER A 200 0.74 -9.87 -1.29
N LEU A 201 -0.25 -9.82 -0.40
CA LEU A 201 -1.64 -10.21 -0.70
C LEU A 201 -2.22 -9.40 -1.88
N GLY A 202 -1.80 -8.16 -2.07
CA GLY A 202 -2.18 -7.34 -3.23
C GLY A 202 -1.74 -7.98 -4.55
N ALA A 203 -0.60 -8.68 -4.61
CA ALA A 203 -0.20 -9.44 -5.78
C ALA A 203 -1.17 -10.58 -6.09
N SER A 204 -1.66 -11.28 -5.06
CA SER A 204 -2.73 -12.27 -5.21
C SER A 204 -4.03 -11.66 -5.74
N LEU A 205 -4.43 -10.49 -5.21
CA LEU A 205 -5.63 -9.78 -5.66
C LEU A 205 -5.50 -9.30 -7.12
N VAL A 206 -4.32 -8.85 -7.53
CA VAL A 206 -4.01 -8.47 -8.91
C VAL A 206 -4.10 -9.67 -9.86
N ALA A 207 -3.56 -10.82 -9.47
CA ALA A 207 -3.68 -12.06 -10.25
C ALA A 207 -5.13 -12.53 -10.34
N GLN A 208 -5.89 -12.43 -9.23
CA GLN A 208 -7.31 -12.74 -9.22
C GLN A 208 -8.13 -11.76 -10.06
N TYR A 209 -7.83 -10.45 -10.04
CA TYR A 209 -8.45 -9.47 -10.93
C TYR A 209 -8.25 -9.85 -12.39
N ALA A 210 -7.03 -10.19 -12.79
CA ALA A 210 -6.72 -10.58 -14.15
C ALA A 210 -7.49 -11.83 -14.60
N ALA A 211 -7.70 -12.78 -13.68
CA ALA A 211 -8.45 -14.00 -13.89
C ALA A 211 -9.98 -13.86 -13.68
N TRP A 212 -10.45 -12.70 -13.20
CA TRP A 212 -11.85 -12.52 -12.83
C TRP A 212 -12.76 -12.36 -14.02
N ASP A 213 -13.94 -12.96 -13.93
CA ASP A 213 -15.02 -12.77 -14.89
C ASP A 213 -15.95 -11.64 -14.45
N PHE A 214 -15.82 -10.49 -15.07
CA PHE A 214 -16.70 -9.35 -14.90
C PHE A 214 -17.86 -9.42 -15.89
N ASP A 215 -18.83 -10.31 -15.61
CA ASP A 215 -20.03 -10.53 -16.43
C ASP A 215 -19.70 -10.88 -17.90
N GLY A 216 -18.80 -11.81 -18.10
CA GLY A 216 -18.34 -12.31 -19.39
C GLY A 216 -17.12 -11.59 -19.94
N GLN A 217 -16.57 -10.61 -19.23
CA GLN A 217 -15.36 -9.89 -19.61
C GLN A 217 -14.21 -10.22 -18.67
N PRO A 218 -13.13 -10.88 -19.16
CA PRO A 218 -11.96 -11.15 -18.34
C PRO A 218 -11.22 -9.88 -17.92
N GLY A 219 -10.88 -9.77 -16.64
CA GLY A 219 -10.23 -8.55 -16.11
C GLY A 219 -8.91 -8.19 -16.78
N HIS A 220 -8.13 -9.19 -17.24
CA HIS A 220 -6.85 -8.94 -17.92
C HIS A 220 -6.99 -8.19 -19.25
N GLU A 221 -8.16 -8.19 -19.88
CA GLU A 221 -8.39 -7.49 -21.14
C GLU A 221 -8.37 -5.97 -21.00
N GLU A 222 -8.61 -5.45 -19.79
CA GLU A 222 -8.55 -4.02 -19.48
C GLU A 222 -7.14 -3.55 -19.09
N LEU A 223 -6.11 -4.40 -19.07
CA LEU A 223 -4.79 -4.08 -18.51
C LEU A 223 -3.69 -4.14 -19.57
N ALA A 224 -2.78 -3.18 -19.55
CA ALA A 224 -1.54 -3.20 -20.34
C ALA A 224 -0.54 -4.24 -19.82
N GLY A 225 -0.52 -4.48 -18.52
CA GLY A 225 0.35 -5.46 -17.88
C GLY A 225 0.05 -5.63 -16.40
N LEU A 226 0.67 -6.67 -15.81
CA LEU A 226 0.60 -7.00 -14.38
C LEU A 226 1.98 -6.85 -13.75
N VAL A 227 2.02 -6.36 -12.51
CA VAL A 227 3.24 -6.32 -11.70
C VAL A 227 2.95 -6.96 -10.34
N LEU A 228 3.65 -8.05 -10.02
CA LEU A 228 3.47 -8.79 -8.77
C LEU A 228 4.72 -8.60 -7.91
N ILE A 229 4.56 -7.94 -6.76
CA ILE A 229 5.65 -7.52 -5.89
C ILE A 229 5.62 -8.38 -4.63
N ASP A 230 6.62 -9.22 -4.45
CA ASP A 230 6.86 -10.09 -3.29
C ASP A 230 5.58 -10.79 -2.77
N GLY A 231 4.80 -11.39 -3.68
CA GLY A 231 3.58 -12.12 -3.35
C GLY A 231 3.04 -12.95 -4.51
N VAL A 232 2.51 -14.11 -4.17
CA VAL A 232 1.92 -15.10 -5.11
C VAL A 232 0.61 -15.61 -4.54
N THR A 233 -0.23 -16.23 -5.38
CA THR A 233 -1.40 -16.98 -4.89
C THR A 233 -0.98 -18.32 -4.29
N GLY A 234 0.11 -18.92 -4.80
CA GLY A 234 0.66 -20.19 -4.35
C GLY A 234 -0.09 -21.45 -4.85
N SER A 235 -1.25 -21.26 -5.47
CA SER A 235 -2.11 -22.35 -5.93
C SER A 235 -2.54 -22.18 -7.40
N GLU A 236 -1.80 -21.39 -8.16
CA GLU A 236 -2.08 -21.09 -9.56
C GLU A 236 -2.20 -22.38 -10.39
N GLY A 237 -3.37 -22.57 -11.03
CA GLY A 237 -3.66 -23.73 -11.86
C GLY A 237 -3.93 -25.02 -11.11
N ASP A 238 -3.75 -25.06 -9.81
CA ASP A 238 -4.06 -26.22 -8.99
C ASP A 238 -5.58 -26.40 -8.81
N PRO A 239 -6.07 -27.63 -8.62
CA PRO A 239 -7.46 -27.84 -8.23
C PRO A 239 -7.77 -27.14 -6.91
N LEU A 240 -9.02 -26.73 -6.75
CA LEU A 240 -9.50 -26.18 -5.49
C LEU A 240 -9.33 -27.20 -4.36
N THR A 241 -8.50 -26.85 -3.37
CA THR A 241 -8.22 -27.71 -2.20
C THR A 241 -9.05 -27.36 -0.98
N VAL A 242 -9.60 -26.13 -0.92
CA VAL A 242 -10.50 -25.68 0.14
C VAL A 242 -11.86 -26.32 -0.03
N THR A 243 -12.33 -27.04 0.98
CA THR A 243 -13.68 -27.62 0.96
C THR A 243 -14.74 -26.57 1.26
N ARG A 244 -15.98 -26.82 0.83
CA ARG A 244 -17.10 -25.94 1.13
C ARG A 244 -17.33 -25.80 2.63
N ALA A 245 -17.18 -26.87 3.41
CA ALA A 245 -17.31 -26.85 4.87
C ALA A 245 -16.22 -25.98 5.52
N GLN A 246 -14.97 -26.09 5.07
CA GLN A 246 -13.90 -25.20 5.56
C GLN A 246 -14.20 -23.73 5.29
N TYR A 247 -14.69 -23.40 4.11
CA TYR A 247 -15.04 -22.02 3.78
C TYR A 247 -16.26 -21.53 4.57
N GLU A 248 -17.36 -22.31 4.62
CA GLU A 248 -18.62 -21.85 5.18
C GLU A 248 -18.67 -21.92 6.72
N THR A 249 -18.13 -22.97 7.36
CA THR A 249 -18.38 -23.27 8.79
C THR A 249 -17.16 -23.62 9.64
N GLU A 250 -16.10 -24.21 9.08
CA GLU A 250 -14.98 -24.73 9.88
C GLU A 250 -13.80 -23.77 10.01
N GLY A 251 -13.54 -22.98 8.95
CA GLY A 251 -12.33 -22.16 8.80
C GLY A 251 -11.22 -22.89 8.04
N ILE A 252 -10.27 -22.11 7.52
CA ILE A 252 -9.17 -22.61 6.70
C ILE A 252 -7.88 -22.61 7.51
N PRO A 253 -7.22 -23.77 7.75
CA PRO A 253 -5.91 -23.81 8.40
C PRO A 253 -4.86 -23.04 7.60
N SER A 254 -4.10 -22.16 8.25
CA SER A 254 -2.99 -21.45 7.64
C SER A 254 -1.77 -21.37 8.57
N ALA A 255 -0.60 -21.06 8.02
CA ALA A 255 0.63 -20.90 8.79
C ALA A 255 0.57 -19.73 9.79
N MET A 256 -0.28 -18.74 9.52
CA MET A 256 -0.48 -17.56 10.39
C MET A 256 -1.65 -17.72 11.38
N GLY A 257 -2.17 -18.94 11.54
CA GLY A 257 -3.38 -19.24 12.29
C GLY A 257 -4.57 -19.55 11.38
N ASN A 258 -5.68 -20.02 11.95
CA ASN A 258 -6.86 -20.34 11.15
C ASN A 258 -7.52 -19.07 10.59
N VAL A 259 -7.75 -19.05 9.30
CA VAL A 259 -8.62 -18.05 8.69
C VAL A 259 -10.07 -18.38 9.09
N PRO A 260 -10.82 -17.44 9.68
CA PRO A 260 -12.19 -17.68 10.09
C PRO A 260 -13.09 -18.09 8.93
N SER A 261 -14.05 -19.00 9.19
CA SER A 261 -15.09 -19.37 8.22
C SER A 261 -16.02 -18.21 7.91
N LEU A 262 -16.79 -18.30 6.82
CA LEU A 262 -17.79 -17.29 6.44
C LEU A 262 -18.82 -17.05 7.54
N GLU A 263 -19.26 -18.10 8.24
CA GLU A 263 -20.16 -17.98 9.40
C GLU A 263 -19.52 -17.11 10.49
N ARG A 264 -18.27 -17.35 10.85
CA ARG A 264 -17.55 -16.56 11.85
C ARG A 264 -17.27 -15.14 11.37
N VAL A 265 -16.94 -14.94 10.10
CA VAL A 265 -16.79 -13.61 9.51
C VAL A 265 -18.09 -12.80 9.65
N ARG A 266 -19.23 -13.42 9.42
CA ARG A 266 -20.56 -12.78 9.53
C ARG A 266 -21.02 -12.52 10.95
N THR A 267 -20.50 -13.27 11.92
CA THR A 267 -20.98 -13.20 13.32
C THR A 267 -20.01 -12.51 14.28
N GLU A 268 -18.70 -12.66 14.11
CA GLU A 268 -17.73 -12.22 15.13
C GLU A 268 -16.36 -11.74 14.61
N ALA A 269 -16.00 -11.96 13.34
CA ALA A 269 -14.67 -11.69 12.80
C ALA A 269 -14.73 -10.88 11.51
N ARG A 270 -15.44 -9.73 11.49
CA ARG A 270 -15.66 -8.89 10.30
C ARG A 270 -14.35 -8.33 9.77
N TYR A 271 -13.57 -7.69 10.63
CA TYR A 271 -12.21 -7.28 10.32
C TYR A 271 -11.20 -8.14 11.07
N PHE A 272 -9.99 -8.20 10.53
CA PHE A 272 -8.91 -8.94 11.12
C PHE A 272 -8.46 -8.26 12.42
N ALA A 273 -8.63 -8.96 13.53
CA ALA A 273 -8.11 -8.58 14.83
C ALA A 273 -7.33 -9.77 15.40
N PHE A 274 -6.04 -9.60 15.52
CA PHE A 274 -5.17 -10.58 16.19
C PHE A 274 -4.81 -10.03 17.57
N PRO A 275 -4.63 -10.86 18.63
CA PRO A 275 -4.39 -10.37 19.99
C PRO A 275 -3.25 -9.35 20.16
N ILE A 276 -2.48 -9.11 19.13
CA ILE A 276 -1.29 -8.27 19.12
C ILE A 276 -1.21 -7.29 17.93
N VAL A 277 -2.08 -7.44 16.94
CA VAL A 277 -2.25 -6.47 15.85
C VAL A 277 -3.67 -5.93 15.97
N GLU A 278 -3.81 -4.86 16.72
CA GLU A 278 -5.06 -4.16 16.93
C GLU A 278 -5.03 -2.83 16.18
N SER A 279 -6.21 -2.29 15.89
CA SER A 279 -6.36 -0.96 15.26
C SER A 279 -5.59 0.15 15.96
N THR A 280 -5.36 0.01 17.27
CA THR A 280 -4.56 0.93 18.10
C THR A 280 -3.12 1.09 17.64
N LEU A 281 -2.53 0.08 16.97
CA LEU A 281 -1.13 0.11 16.55
C LEU A 281 -0.88 1.14 15.44
N PHE A 282 -1.85 1.44 14.60
CA PHE A 282 -1.67 2.35 13.47
C PHE A 282 -1.47 3.79 13.92
N PRO A 283 -2.34 4.42 14.74
CA PRO A 283 -2.05 5.74 15.28
C PRO A 283 -0.78 5.78 16.15
N ILE A 284 -0.44 4.71 16.87
CA ILE A 284 0.85 4.61 17.59
C ILE A 284 2.02 4.65 16.62
N GLY A 285 1.94 3.93 15.48
CA GLY A 285 2.95 3.93 14.42
C GLY A 285 3.16 5.32 13.81
N VAL A 286 2.08 6.02 13.46
CA VAL A 286 2.13 7.41 12.98
C VAL A 286 2.75 8.34 14.02
N GLY A 287 2.35 8.23 15.29
CA GLY A 287 2.92 9.00 16.39
C GLY A 287 4.41 8.75 16.60
N ALA A 288 4.84 7.49 16.47
CA ALA A 288 6.25 7.11 16.56
C ALA A 288 7.07 7.68 15.38
N ALA A 289 6.55 7.59 14.15
CA ALA A 289 7.15 8.16 12.95
C ALA A 289 7.29 9.70 13.08
N LEU A 290 6.23 10.38 13.49
CA LEU A 290 6.24 11.84 13.66
C LEU A 290 7.23 12.29 14.75
N ARG A 291 7.32 11.56 15.87
CA ARG A 291 8.34 11.82 16.90
C ARG A 291 9.76 11.57 16.39
N ALA A 292 9.96 10.51 15.63
CA ALA A 292 11.27 10.21 15.04
C ALA A 292 11.73 11.31 14.08
N GLN A 293 10.83 11.91 13.32
CA GLN A 293 11.14 13.05 12.44
C GLN A 293 11.40 14.36 13.20
N LEU A 294 10.59 14.68 14.20
CA LEU A 294 10.62 15.99 14.84
C LEU A 294 11.63 16.09 15.99
N ARG A 295 11.88 14.99 16.68
CA ARG A 295 12.67 14.92 17.91
C ARG A 295 13.46 13.62 17.99
N PRO A 296 14.32 13.31 16.99
CA PRO A 296 14.94 11.98 16.82
C PRO A 296 15.71 11.51 18.05
N ASP A 297 16.48 12.39 18.68
CA ASP A 297 17.40 12.07 19.77
C ASP A 297 16.79 12.16 21.17
N ILE A 298 15.53 12.58 21.26
CA ILE A 298 14.85 12.74 22.56
C ILE A 298 14.32 11.38 23.04
N VAL A 299 14.49 11.14 24.34
CA VAL A 299 13.85 10.03 25.06
C VAL A 299 12.55 10.55 25.65
N GLU A 300 11.43 10.19 25.03
CA GLU A 300 10.10 10.59 25.48
C GLU A 300 9.39 9.43 26.19
N ARG A 301 8.62 9.79 27.23
CA ARG A 301 7.67 8.88 27.86
C ARG A 301 6.38 8.88 27.03
N ASP A 302 6.20 7.84 26.26
CA ASP A 302 5.01 7.61 25.45
C ASP A 302 4.39 6.29 25.92
N VAL A 303 3.31 6.36 26.70
CA VAL A 303 2.70 5.18 27.34
C VAL A 303 2.09 4.24 26.32
N PRO A 304 1.28 4.69 25.33
CA PRO A 304 0.76 3.81 24.29
C PRO A 304 1.86 3.07 23.52
N ARG A 305 2.91 3.78 23.11
CA ARG A 305 4.06 3.17 22.43
C ARG A 305 4.77 2.15 23.31
N ALA A 306 4.97 2.45 24.60
CA ALA A 306 5.60 1.51 25.52
C ALA A 306 4.77 0.23 25.68
N GLN A 307 3.46 0.34 25.80
CA GLN A 307 2.56 -0.82 25.86
C GLN A 307 2.59 -1.65 24.58
N ALA A 308 2.57 -1.00 23.42
CA ALA A 308 2.72 -1.67 22.13
C ALA A 308 4.05 -2.44 22.04
N PHE A 309 5.16 -1.81 22.46
CA PHE A 309 6.47 -2.49 22.52
C PHE A 309 6.50 -3.69 23.47
N GLN A 310 5.92 -3.55 24.66
CA GLN A 310 5.82 -4.67 25.62
C GLN A 310 5.08 -5.86 25.01
N THR A 311 3.97 -5.58 24.33
CA THR A 311 3.16 -6.62 23.68
C THR A 311 3.89 -7.23 22.48
N LEU A 312 4.39 -6.42 21.56
CA LEU A 312 5.03 -6.89 20.32
C LEU A 312 6.34 -7.64 20.59
N PHE A 313 7.15 -7.17 21.53
CA PHE A 313 8.41 -7.81 21.88
C PHE A 313 8.28 -8.86 23.00
N LEU A 314 7.09 -9.05 23.56
CA LEU A 314 6.85 -9.91 24.73
C LEU A 314 7.84 -9.60 25.87
N MET A 315 7.90 -8.34 26.29
CA MET A 315 8.81 -7.83 27.32
C MET A 315 8.04 -7.18 28.47
N GLU A 316 8.22 -7.64 29.69
CA GLU A 316 7.61 -7.01 30.87
C GLU A 316 8.19 -5.63 31.19
N ARG A 317 9.47 -5.43 30.90
CA ARG A 317 10.20 -4.20 31.14
C ARG A 317 10.95 -3.78 29.89
N LEU A 318 10.91 -2.48 29.59
CA LEU A 318 11.59 -1.90 28.44
C LEU A 318 12.82 -1.07 28.89
N PRO A 319 13.91 -1.09 28.10
CA PRO A 319 14.95 -0.07 28.21
C PRO A 319 14.44 1.29 27.76
N ARG A 320 15.29 2.28 27.79
CA ARG A 320 14.99 3.60 27.23
C ARG A 320 15.30 3.62 25.74
N PHE A 321 14.51 4.37 24.99
CA PHE A 321 14.71 4.57 23.55
C PHE A 321 14.69 6.06 23.23
N THR A 322 15.60 6.51 22.36
CA THR A 322 15.34 7.75 21.63
C THR A 322 14.15 7.55 20.70
N ASN A 323 13.51 8.59 20.22
CA ASN A 323 12.36 8.45 19.32
C ASN A 323 12.75 7.74 18.02
N ARG A 324 13.91 8.09 17.42
CA ARG A 324 14.45 7.42 16.23
C ARG A 324 14.81 5.95 16.53
N GLY A 325 15.42 5.67 17.69
CA GLY A 325 15.73 4.32 18.13
C GLY A 325 14.49 3.44 18.29
N ALA A 326 13.42 3.99 18.86
CA ALA A 326 12.16 3.28 19.00
C ALA A 326 11.54 2.95 17.63
N PHE A 327 11.50 3.90 16.69
CA PHE A 327 10.94 3.71 15.36
C PHE A 327 11.77 2.70 14.55
N GLY A 328 13.10 2.84 14.55
CA GLY A 328 13.99 1.89 13.87
C GLY A 328 13.87 0.47 14.40
N ILE A 329 13.91 0.28 15.72
CA ILE A 329 13.77 -1.04 16.35
C ILE A 329 12.40 -1.69 16.06
N ALA A 330 11.35 -0.89 15.94
CA ALA A 330 10.02 -1.42 15.64
C ALA A 330 9.92 -2.00 14.23
N PHE A 331 10.67 -1.47 13.27
CA PHE A 331 10.46 -1.79 11.85
C PHE A 331 11.68 -2.35 11.12
N ASP A 332 12.90 -2.31 11.68
CA ASP A 332 14.06 -2.89 11.03
C ASP A 332 14.03 -4.42 11.01
N ALA A 333 14.41 -5.01 9.89
CA ALA A 333 14.33 -6.45 9.65
C ALA A 333 15.08 -7.31 10.68
N ALA A 334 16.13 -6.79 11.30
CA ALA A 334 16.86 -7.50 12.34
C ALA A 334 16.12 -7.51 13.70
N THR A 335 15.27 -6.51 13.97
CA THR A 335 14.64 -6.30 15.27
C THR A 335 13.11 -6.37 15.24
N CYS A 336 12.47 -6.16 14.09
CA CYS A 336 11.02 -6.12 13.94
C CYS A 336 10.37 -7.47 14.33
N PRO A 337 9.46 -7.49 15.31
CA PRO A 337 8.81 -8.75 15.72
C PRO A 337 7.76 -9.24 14.71
N VAL A 338 7.38 -8.41 13.75
CA VAL A 338 6.41 -8.70 12.69
C VAL A 338 7.09 -8.58 11.34
N SER A 339 7.71 -9.66 10.87
CA SER A 339 8.58 -9.67 9.69
C SER A 339 7.94 -9.12 8.40
N ILE A 340 6.60 -9.24 8.25
CA ILE A 340 5.88 -8.70 7.09
C ILE A 340 5.75 -7.16 7.11
N ALA A 341 6.13 -6.49 8.20
CA ALA A 341 6.16 -5.04 8.30
C ALA A 341 7.60 -4.48 8.25
N ALA A 342 8.59 -5.34 8.02
CA ALA A 342 9.99 -4.99 8.17
C ALA A 342 10.58 -4.31 6.93
N VAL A 343 11.50 -3.38 7.19
CA VAL A 343 12.42 -2.74 6.23
C VAL A 343 13.86 -2.96 6.67
N ASN A 344 14.82 -2.85 5.75
CA ASN A 344 16.24 -2.81 6.09
C ASN A 344 16.68 -1.34 6.21
N ALA A 345 16.71 -0.81 7.44
CA ALA A 345 16.89 0.62 7.69
C ALA A 345 18.11 1.01 8.55
N GLY A 346 18.97 0.06 8.90
CA GLY A 346 20.17 0.35 9.69
C GLY A 346 20.32 -0.55 10.92
N GLN A 347 20.73 0.03 12.05
CA GLN A 347 20.93 -0.75 13.28
C GLN A 347 20.70 0.04 14.57
N ALA A 348 20.22 -0.65 15.60
CA ALA A 348 20.12 -0.12 16.93
C ALA A 348 21.51 0.07 17.58
N THR A 349 21.68 1.15 18.31
CA THR A 349 22.91 1.51 19.04
C THR A 349 22.64 1.76 20.51
N GLY A 350 23.68 1.83 21.33
CA GLY A 350 23.59 2.28 22.73
C GLY A 350 23.33 1.18 23.76
N GLY A 351 23.06 -0.06 23.33
CA GLY A 351 22.86 -1.21 24.23
C GLY A 351 22.98 -2.53 23.52
N ALA A 352 23.06 -3.61 24.29
CA ALA A 352 23.16 -4.97 23.78
C ALA A 352 21.81 -5.47 23.22
N LEU A 353 21.86 -6.14 22.08
CA LEU A 353 20.73 -6.86 21.47
C LEU A 353 20.93 -8.37 21.68
N THR A 354 19.87 -9.07 22.03
CA THR A 354 19.89 -10.51 22.29
C THR A 354 18.99 -11.25 21.30
N PRO A 355 19.49 -12.29 20.63
CA PRO A 355 18.67 -13.14 19.77
C PRO A 355 17.50 -13.78 20.53
N ALA A 356 16.33 -13.73 19.95
CA ALA A 356 15.10 -14.34 20.46
C ALA A 356 14.23 -14.84 19.31
N SER A 357 13.37 -15.82 19.57
CA SER A 357 12.38 -16.24 18.58
C SER A 357 11.41 -15.09 18.28
N ALA A 358 11.11 -14.87 17.01
CA ALA A 358 10.09 -13.92 16.61
C ALA A 358 8.72 -14.38 17.14
N PRO A 359 7.93 -13.51 17.80
CA PRO A 359 6.66 -13.90 18.42
C PRO A 359 5.63 -14.42 17.42
N PHE A 360 5.71 -13.99 16.15
CA PHE A 360 4.67 -14.19 15.14
C PHE A 360 5.15 -14.97 13.90
N GLY A 361 6.04 -15.92 14.12
CA GLY A 361 6.65 -16.68 13.03
C GLY A 361 7.71 -15.85 12.29
N GLY A 362 8.69 -16.47 11.70
CA GLY A 362 9.68 -15.73 10.90
C GLY A 362 11.11 -15.81 11.44
N GLY A 363 11.40 -16.74 12.33
CA GLY A 363 12.78 -17.03 12.72
C GLY A 363 13.28 -16.29 13.95
N THR A 364 14.48 -15.71 13.89
CA THR A 364 15.15 -15.06 15.02
C THR A 364 15.15 -13.55 14.81
N VAL A 365 14.79 -12.81 15.85
CA VAL A 365 14.88 -11.34 15.92
C VAL A 365 15.80 -10.92 17.07
N LEU A 366 16.36 -9.74 16.97
CA LEU A 366 17.22 -9.16 18.00
C LEU A 366 16.36 -8.28 18.94
N LYS A 367 16.31 -8.61 20.22
CA LYS A 367 15.57 -7.83 21.24
C LYS A 367 16.50 -6.89 22.02
N PRO A 368 16.07 -5.66 22.34
CA PRO A 368 16.79 -4.74 23.20
C PRO A 368 16.62 -5.15 24.68
N THR A 369 17.59 -5.84 25.25
CA THR A 369 17.47 -6.45 26.60
C THR A 369 18.25 -5.76 27.69
N GLU A 370 19.14 -4.82 27.38
CA GLU A 370 19.91 -4.09 28.38
C GLU A 370 19.09 -2.94 28.99
N LEU A 371 18.41 -3.20 30.10
CA LEU A 371 17.47 -2.28 30.73
C LEU A 371 18.09 -0.95 31.21
N SER A 372 19.39 -0.89 31.46
CA SER A 372 20.12 0.32 31.84
C SER A 372 20.49 1.21 30.64
N ALA A 373 20.46 0.66 29.45
CA ALA A 373 20.84 1.35 28.22
C ALA A 373 19.78 2.33 27.72
N THR A 374 20.23 3.25 26.88
CA THR A 374 19.37 4.06 26.04
C THR A 374 19.68 3.72 24.59
N TYR A 375 18.72 3.10 23.91
CA TYR A 375 18.88 2.71 22.52
C TYR A 375 18.60 3.88 21.59
N GLY A 376 19.52 4.10 20.68
CA GLY A 376 19.42 4.99 19.54
C GLY A 376 19.38 4.23 18.23
N TRP A 377 19.56 4.92 17.12
CA TRP A 377 19.58 4.36 15.78
C TRP A 377 20.72 4.93 14.95
N THR A 378 21.37 4.10 14.18
CA THR A 378 22.35 4.52 13.18
C THR A 378 21.98 3.89 11.84
N GLU A 379 21.82 4.70 10.82
CA GLU A 379 21.79 4.26 9.43
C GLU A 379 23.23 3.96 8.97
N TYR A 380 23.39 3.14 7.95
CA TYR A 380 24.70 2.81 7.41
C TYR A 380 25.26 3.89 6.45
N ASP A 381 24.69 5.07 6.47
CA ASP A 381 25.06 6.32 5.79
C ASP A 381 25.07 6.27 4.26
N GLN A 382 25.14 5.15 3.61
CA GLN A 382 25.25 5.04 2.16
C GLN A 382 24.52 3.83 1.58
N LEU A 383 23.46 3.40 2.25
CA LEU A 383 22.71 2.24 1.81
C LEU A 383 23.63 1.04 1.55
N GLU A 384 24.44 0.74 2.54
CA GLU A 384 25.29 -0.45 2.59
C GLU A 384 24.46 -1.72 2.32
N PRO A 385 25.07 -2.87 2.03
CA PRO A 385 24.35 -4.08 1.61
C PRO A 385 23.20 -4.58 2.49
N ARG A 386 22.91 -3.94 3.59
CA ARG A 386 21.84 -4.26 4.53
C ARG A 386 20.89 -3.09 4.80
N GLU A 387 21.07 -1.98 4.12
CA GLU A 387 20.23 -0.80 4.26
C GLU A 387 19.72 -0.41 2.89
N PHE A 388 18.41 -0.51 2.70
CA PHE A 388 17.74 -0.16 1.46
C PHE A 388 16.75 0.98 1.64
N THR A 389 16.27 1.16 2.87
CA THR A 389 15.22 2.12 3.22
C THR A 389 15.76 3.12 4.24
N SER A 390 15.84 4.41 3.88
CA SER A 390 16.10 5.48 4.85
C SER A 390 14.97 5.52 5.87
N LEU A 391 15.33 5.57 7.15
CA LEU A 391 14.34 5.66 8.22
C LEU A 391 13.53 6.95 8.16
N ASP A 392 14.11 8.03 7.61
CA ASP A 392 13.41 9.30 7.41
C ASP A 392 12.37 9.20 6.28
N ASP A 393 12.72 8.58 5.14
CA ASP A 393 11.77 8.32 4.05
C ASP A 393 10.66 7.38 4.49
N PHE A 394 10.99 6.37 5.28
CA PHE A 394 10.00 5.44 5.83
C PHE A 394 9.05 6.14 6.81
N ALA A 395 9.58 6.99 7.68
CA ALA A 395 8.76 7.81 8.58
C ALA A 395 7.86 8.78 7.80
N LEU A 396 8.33 9.33 6.66
CA LEU A 396 7.49 10.14 5.78
C LEU A 396 6.31 9.36 5.20
N ALA A 397 6.51 8.10 4.80
CA ALA A 397 5.42 7.25 4.29
C ALA A 397 4.31 7.06 5.34
N TRP A 398 4.66 6.99 6.63
CA TRP A 398 3.71 6.92 7.74
C TRP A 398 2.99 8.24 8.04
N THR A 399 3.58 9.38 7.67
CA THR A 399 3.13 10.71 8.10
C THR A 399 2.61 11.59 6.96
N ARG A 400 2.34 11.01 5.79
CA ARG A 400 1.66 11.73 4.71
C ARG A 400 0.18 11.87 5.02
N SER A 401 -0.31 13.11 5.09
CA SER A 401 -1.74 13.42 5.24
C SER A 401 -2.58 12.78 4.13
N GLY A 402 -3.78 12.33 4.46
CA GLY A 402 -4.75 11.80 3.51
C GLY A 402 -4.46 10.42 2.94
N ALA A 403 -3.52 9.66 3.51
CA ALA A 403 -3.31 8.26 3.22
C ALA A 403 -2.86 7.53 4.47
N ASP A 404 -3.18 6.27 4.59
CA ASP A 404 -2.70 5.44 5.67
C ASP A 404 -1.56 4.54 5.20
N PHE A 405 -0.53 4.39 6.03
CA PHE A 405 0.49 3.38 5.80
C PHE A 405 -0.08 1.99 6.00
N GLY A 406 -0.95 1.84 7.00
CA GLY A 406 -1.62 0.59 7.34
C GLY A 406 -3.10 0.79 7.62
N GLU A 407 -3.89 -0.22 7.34
CA GLU A 407 -5.34 -0.27 7.40
C GLU A 407 -5.83 -0.76 8.76
N TRP A 408 -6.66 0.04 9.48
CA TRP A 408 -7.08 -0.26 10.85
C TRP A 408 -8.12 -1.37 10.94
N TYR A 409 -8.96 -1.50 9.91
CA TYR A 409 -10.09 -2.43 9.85
C TYR A 409 -10.02 -3.23 8.56
N PHE A 410 -9.03 -4.14 8.48
CA PHE A 410 -8.84 -4.96 7.29
C PHE A 410 -9.91 -6.05 7.21
N PRO A 411 -10.73 -6.12 6.13
CA PRO A 411 -11.81 -7.08 6.02
C PRO A 411 -11.32 -8.54 6.03
N THR A 412 -11.67 -9.30 7.07
CA THR A 412 -11.25 -10.71 7.21
C THR A 412 -11.69 -11.56 6.02
N ARG A 413 -12.81 -11.22 5.41
CA ARG A 413 -13.34 -11.95 4.25
C ARG A 413 -12.40 -11.93 3.05
N ILE A 414 -11.58 -10.91 2.87
CA ILE A 414 -10.56 -10.89 1.80
C ILE A 414 -9.59 -12.07 1.96
N LEU A 415 -9.16 -12.37 3.20
CA LEU A 415 -8.28 -13.52 3.45
C LEU A 415 -8.99 -14.86 3.15
N LEU A 416 -10.25 -14.98 3.58
CA LEU A 416 -11.04 -16.19 3.35
C LEU A 416 -11.24 -16.45 1.85
N ASP A 417 -11.71 -15.45 1.12
CA ASP A 417 -11.99 -15.53 -0.30
C ASP A 417 -10.73 -15.77 -1.13
N SER A 418 -9.60 -15.13 -0.75
CA SER A 418 -8.32 -15.27 -1.47
C SER A 418 -7.79 -16.70 -1.47
N ASN A 419 -8.04 -17.48 -0.42
CA ASN A 419 -7.65 -18.91 -0.38
C ASN A 419 -8.41 -19.74 -1.43
N VAL A 420 -9.64 -19.37 -1.74
CA VAL A 420 -10.46 -20.03 -2.75
C VAL A 420 -10.10 -19.56 -4.15
N GLY A 421 -9.91 -18.26 -4.34
CA GLY A 421 -9.53 -17.65 -5.62
C GLY A 421 -8.10 -17.96 -6.06
N ALA A 422 -7.28 -18.54 -5.21
CA ALA A 422 -5.85 -18.75 -5.41
C ALA A 422 -5.50 -19.61 -6.65
N SER A 423 -6.37 -20.53 -7.07
CA SER A 423 -6.13 -21.34 -8.27
C SER A 423 -6.19 -20.54 -9.57
N LEU A 424 -6.90 -19.41 -9.60
CA LEU A 424 -7.20 -18.57 -10.77
C LEU A 424 -8.02 -19.28 -11.88
N THR A 425 -8.42 -20.53 -11.67
CA THR A 425 -9.07 -21.40 -12.66
C THR A 425 -10.27 -22.13 -12.08
N LEU A 426 -11.08 -21.42 -11.27
CA LEU A 426 -12.27 -22.02 -10.68
C LEU A 426 -13.23 -22.52 -11.77
N PRO A 427 -13.75 -23.76 -11.69
CA PRO A 427 -14.78 -24.22 -12.59
C PRO A 427 -16.06 -23.40 -12.45
N LEU A 428 -16.69 -23.03 -13.57
CA LEU A 428 -17.89 -22.19 -13.58
C LEU A 428 -19.08 -22.78 -12.82
N ASP A 429 -19.17 -24.12 -12.74
CA ASP A 429 -20.19 -24.86 -12.02
C ASP A 429 -19.81 -25.18 -10.56
N SER A 430 -18.64 -24.75 -10.12
CA SER A 430 -18.15 -25.00 -8.76
C SER A 430 -18.92 -24.16 -7.71
N TRP A 431 -18.92 -24.64 -6.46
CA TRP A 431 -19.59 -23.94 -5.35
C TRP A 431 -19.06 -22.53 -5.08
N PRO A 432 -17.75 -22.20 -5.24
CA PRO A 432 -17.31 -20.83 -5.03
C PRO A 432 -17.94 -19.85 -6.02
N VAL A 433 -18.07 -20.26 -7.28
CA VAL A 433 -18.65 -19.45 -8.34
C VAL A 433 -20.17 -19.34 -8.16
N THR A 434 -20.85 -20.48 -8.03
CA THR A 434 -22.32 -20.53 -8.05
C THR A 434 -22.98 -20.06 -6.76
N ALA A 435 -22.33 -20.29 -5.60
CA ALA A 435 -22.91 -19.93 -4.30
C ALA A 435 -22.36 -18.60 -3.72
N HIS A 436 -21.12 -18.23 -4.07
CA HIS A 436 -20.43 -17.10 -3.45
C HIS A 436 -19.92 -16.04 -4.44
N GLY A 437 -20.11 -16.24 -5.76
CA GLY A 437 -19.72 -15.27 -6.77
C GLY A 437 -18.21 -15.05 -6.89
N LEU A 438 -17.38 -16.03 -6.47
CA LEU A 438 -15.92 -15.96 -6.60
C LEU A 438 -15.52 -16.42 -8.01
N ARG A 439 -15.27 -15.47 -8.90
CA ARG A 439 -15.19 -15.68 -10.35
C ARG A 439 -13.75 -15.64 -10.93
N ALA A 440 -12.74 -16.10 -10.19
CA ALA A 440 -11.36 -16.21 -10.69
C ALA A 440 -11.25 -17.44 -11.63
N VAL A 441 -11.76 -17.33 -12.86
CA VAL A 441 -11.97 -18.45 -13.79
C VAL A 441 -11.10 -18.39 -15.05
N HIS A 442 -10.56 -17.20 -15.39
CA HIS A 442 -9.86 -16.93 -16.64
C HIS A 442 -8.33 -17.04 -16.57
N GLY A 443 -7.75 -17.67 -15.54
CA GLY A 443 -6.31 -17.73 -15.35
C GLY A 443 -5.53 -18.22 -16.58
N ARG A 444 -6.06 -19.24 -17.28
CA ARG A 444 -5.42 -19.80 -18.48
C ARG A 444 -5.51 -18.91 -19.73
N SER A 445 -6.34 -17.90 -19.74
CA SER A 445 -6.48 -16.95 -20.85
C SER A 445 -5.76 -15.63 -20.63
N ILE A 446 -5.12 -15.43 -19.45
CA ILE A 446 -4.39 -14.18 -19.17
C ILE A 446 -3.28 -13.98 -20.19
N GLY A 447 -3.52 -13.06 -21.12
CA GLY A 447 -2.60 -12.68 -22.19
C GLY A 447 -1.87 -11.35 -21.92
N ALA A 448 -2.02 -10.74 -20.76
CA ALA A 448 -1.27 -9.54 -20.38
C ALA A 448 0.20 -9.88 -20.05
N PRO A 449 1.19 -9.05 -20.43
CA PRO A 449 2.57 -9.16 -19.96
C PRO A 449 2.65 -9.10 -18.43
N VAL A 450 3.63 -9.79 -17.86
CA VAL A 450 3.80 -9.86 -16.39
C VAL A 450 5.25 -9.52 -16.00
N LEU A 451 5.39 -8.66 -15.00
CA LEU A 451 6.63 -8.44 -14.24
C LEU A 451 6.43 -8.99 -12.83
N VAL A 452 7.35 -9.81 -12.37
CA VAL A 452 7.36 -10.30 -10.99
C VAL A 452 8.63 -9.87 -10.27
N GLU A 453 8.49 -9.53 -9.01
CA GLU A 453 9.60 -9.26 -8.11
C GLU A 453 9.51 -10.21 -6.91
N ALA A 454 10.63 -10.81 -6.52
CA ALA A 454 10.75 -11.66 -5.34
C ALA A 454 11.71 -11.03 -4.34
N ALA A 455 11.22 -10.77 -3.13
CA ALA A 455 11.96 -10.17 -2.03
C ALA A 455 11.76 -10.97 -0.72
N GLY A 456 11.49 -10.30 0.37
CA GLY A 456 11.52 -10.82 1.73
C GLY A 456 10.73 -12.10 2.01
N ILE A 457 9.40 -12.12 1.73
CA ILE A 457 8.60 -13.32 2.00
C ILE A 457 8.86 -14.47 1.02
N LEU A 458 9.33 -14.13 -0.18
CA LEU A 458 9.75 -15.11 -1.18
C LEU A 458 11.25 -15.42 -1.11
N SER A 459 11.99 -14.74 -0.21
CA SER A 459 13.45 -14.88 -0.06
C SER A 459 14.24 -14.68 -1.36
N GLY A 460 13.75 -13.81 -2.24
CA GLY A 460 14.30 -13.56 -3.56
C GLY A 460 14.12 -14.71 -4.56
N ASP A 461 13.37 -15.75 -4.22
CA ASP A 461 13.18 -16.94 -5.06
C ASP A 461 12.09 -16.72 -6.12
N VAL A 462 12.49 -16.33 -7.31
CA VAL A 462 11.60 -16.11 -8.45
C VAL A 462 10.92 -17.39 -8.96
N SER A 463 11.41 -18.59 -8.59
CA SER A 463 10.77 -19.86 -8.96
C SER A 463 9.39 -20.02 -8.31
N ARG A 464 9.10 -19.24 -7.28
CA ARG A 464 7.78 -19.17 -6.65
C ARG A 464 6.67 -18.75 -7.62
N TYR A 465 7.03 -18.10 -8.72
CA TYR A 465 6.11 -17.69 -9.78
C TYR A 465 6.00 -18.69 -10.94
N ASP A 466 6.69 -19.85 -10.91
CA ASP A 466 6.71 -20.81 -12.00
C ASP A 466 5.33 -21.41 -12.32
N LYS A 467 4.48 -21.62 -11.30
CA LYS A 467 3.10 -22.08 -11.49
C LYS A 467 2.29 -21.04 -12.26
N LEU A 468 2.37 -19.78 -11.86
CA LEU A 468 1.72 -18.69 -12.57
C LEU A 468 2.22 -18.62 -14.01
N ARG A 469 3.54 -18.59 -14.22
CA ARG A 469 4.15 -18.54 -15.55
C ARG A 469 3.67 -19.65 -16.45
N ALA A 470 3.60 -20.89 -15.94
CA ALA A 470 3.12 -22.05 -16.69
C ALA A 470 1.62 -22.01 -16.99
N LEU A 471 0.85 -21.27 -16.20
CA LEU A 471 -0.60 -21.13 -16.37
C LEU A 471 -0.96 -20.17 -17.51
N LEU A 472 -0.19 -19.09 -17.70
CA LEU A 472 -0.53 -17.95 -18.55
C LEU A 472 -0.54 -18.31 -20.04
N ALA A 473 -1.50 -17.75 -20.79
CA ALA A 473 -1.47 -17.77 -22.26
C ALA A 473 -0.28 -16.96 -22.81
N PRO A 474 0.19 -17.19 -24.04
CA PRO A 474 1.07 -16.27 -24.74
C PRO A 474 0.51 -14.83 -24.72
N VAL A 475 1.38 -13.82 -24.91
CA VAL A 475 0.92 -12.43 -24.95
C VAL A 475 -0.11 -12.25 -26.06
N SER A 476 -1.26 -11.68 -25.73
CA SER A 476 -2.40 -11.55 -26.65
C SER A 476 -2.11 -10.60 -27.81
N GLU A 477 -2.81 -10.81 -28.91
CA GLU A 477 -2.82 -9.90 -30.06
C GLU A 477 -3.20 -8.46 -29.66
N GLY A 478 -2.69 -7.49 -30.40
CA GLY A 478 -2.93 -6.07 -30.14
C GLY A 478 -2.08 -5.46 -29.01
N ARG A 479 -1.21 -6.24 -28.38
CA ARG A 479 -0.27 -5.80 -27.35
C ARG A 479 1.15 -5.71 -27.91
N PRO A 480 2.03 -4.87 -27.32
CA PRO A 480 3.46 -5.02 -27.53
C PRO A 480 3.87 -6.47 -27.21
N PHE A 481 4.79 -7.02 -27.99
CA PHE A 481 5.25 -8.41 -27.86
C PHE A 481 4.18 -9.48 -28.06
N ALA A 482 3.11 -9.20 -28.84
CA ALA A 482 2.08 -10.18 -29.17
C ALA A 482 2.70 -11.51 -29.63
N GLY A 483 2.18 -12.63 -29.11
CA GLY A 483 2.69 -13.97 -29.37
C GLY A 483 3.95 -14.35 -28.59
N ALA A 484 4.53 -13.46 -27.77
CA ALA A 484 5.70 -13.79 -26.95
C ALA A 484 5.37 -14.92 -25.95
N SER A 485 6.27 -15.88 -25.86
CA SER A 485 6.20 -16.96 -24.88
C SER A 485 6.45 -16.44 -23.47
N ARG A 486 5.97 -17.17 -22.47
CA ARG A 486 6.25 -16.88 -21.06
C ARG A 486 7.64 -17.35 -20.59
N ASP A 487 8.39 -18.00 -21.46
CA ASP A 487 9.75 -18.47 -21.16
C ASP A 487 10.83 -17.42 -21.46
N VAL A 488 10.50 -16.34 -22.16
CA VAL A 488 11.41 -15.28 -22.55
C VAL A 488 10.95 -13.92 -22.01
N GLY A 489 11.91 -13.04 -21.73
CA GLY A 489 11.78 -11.82 -20.98
C GLY A 489 10.65 -10.87 -21.34
N ASP A 490 10.16 -10.83 -22.57
CA ASP A 490 9.15 -9.84 -22.97
C ASP A 490 7.72 -10.19 -22.48
N GLY A 491 7.35 -11.47 -22.44
CA GLY A 491 6.04 -11.91 -21.97
C GLY A 491 5.96 -12.12 -20.45
N PHE A 492 7.10 -12.45 -19.83
CA PHE A 492 7.23 -12.66 -18.40
C PHE A 492 8.62 -12.27 -17.93
N GLN A 493 8.70 -11.25 -17.11
CA GLN A 493 9.96 -10.75 -16.57
C GLN A 493 10.02 -11.04 -15.07
N SER A 494 11.20 -11.34 -14.55
CA SER A 494 11.41 -11.60 -13.14
C SER A 494 12.62 -10.84 -12.61
N VAL A 495 12.49 -10.28 -11.42
CA VAL A 495 13.56 -9.59 -10.68
C VAL A 495 13.68 -10.24 -9.30
N SER A 496 14.90 -10.46 -8.84
CA SER A 496 15.19 -11.09 -7.56
C SER A 496 15.98 -10.15 -6.66
N HIS A 497 15.45 -9.93 -5.46
CA HIS A 497 16.08 -9.12 -4.41
C HIS A 497 16.17 -9.91 -3.11
N PRO A 498 17.09 -10.90 -3.00
CA PRO A 498 17.15 -11.79 -1.83
C PRO A 498 17.60 -11.09 -0.54
N ARG A 499 18.08 -9.86 -0.65
CA ARG A 499 18.50 -9.04 0.49
C ARG A 499 17.42 -8.07 0.97
N PHE A 500 16.41 -7.77 0.17
CA PHE A 500 15.28 -6.95 0.59
C PHE A 500 14.45 -7.66 1.64
N SER A 501 13.94 -6.93 2.61
CA SER A 501 12.83 -7.36 3.43
C SER A 501 11.50 -7.19 2.70
N HIS A 502 10.40 -7.55 3.32
CA HIS A 502 9.09 -7.56 2.65
C HIS A 502 8.62 -6.18 2.18
N ILE A 503 8.95 -5.12 2.93
CA ILE A 503 8.48 -3.75 2.62
C ILE A 503 9.50 -2.97 1.78
N ASP A 504 10.76 -3.37 1.71
CA ASP A 504 11.78 -2.64 0.94
C ASP A 504 11.40 -2.41 -0.53
N PRO A 505 10.75 -3.33 -1.26
CA PRO A 505 10.32 -3.05 -2.64
C PRO A 505 9.43 -1.83 -2.79
N LEU A 506 8.71 -1.45 -1.73
CA LEU A 506 7.81 -0.30 -1.70
C LEU A 506 8.48 0.95 -1.11
N ALA A 507 9.29 0.76 -0.06
CA ALA A 507 9.77 1.82 0.82
C ALA A 507 11.23 2.21 0.57
N ALA A 508 11.98 1.40 -0.19
CA ALA A 508 13.40 1.64 -0.42
C ALA A 508 13.67 3.05 -0.95
N THR A 509 14.76 3.63 -0.48
CA THR A 509 15.18 4.98 -0.87
C THR A 509 15.80 4.94 -2.27
N ASP A 510 15.35 5.87 -3.11
CA ASP A 510 15.76 5.97 -4.51
C ASP A 510 17.14 6.63 -4.65
N VAL A 511 18.19 5.86 -4.42
CA VAL A 511 19.58 6.32 -4.57
C VAL A 511 20.15 5.86 -5.93
N PRO A 512 20.64 6.77 -6.78
CA PRO A 512 21.18 6.41 -8.08
C PRO A 512 22.27 5.31 -8.00
N GLY A 513 22.10 4.24 -8.79
CA GLY A 513 23.02 3.10 -8.83
C GLY A 513 22.82 2.06 -7.73
N SER A 514 21.84 2.24 -6.83
CA SER A 514 21.47 1.24 -5.82
C SER A 514 20.64 0.10 -6.42
N GLU A 515 20.50 -0.98 -5.65
CA GLU A 515 19.58 -2.10 -5.97
C GLU A 515 18.12 -1.63 -6.04
N ALA A 516 17.73 -0.70 -5.16
CA ALA A 516 16.41 -0.07 -5.18
C ALA A 516 16.16 0.72 -6.47
N ALA A 517 17.15 1.54 -6.91
CA ALA A 517 17.03 2.28 -8.15
C ALA A 517 16.88 1.33 -9.35
N ALA A 518 17.63 0.22 -9.37
CA ALA A 518 17.53 -0.79 -10.44
C ALA A 518 16.13 -1.46 -10.48
N TRP A 519 15.53 -1.71 -9.31
CA TRP A 519 14.14 -2.20 -9.22
C TRP A 519 13.15 -1.20 -9.80
N PHE A 520 13.25 0.07 -9.40
CA PHE A 520 12.35 1.12 -9.89
C PHE A 520 12.53 1.35 -11.40
N ASP A 521 13.76 1.26 -11.90
CA ASP A 521 14.04 1.30 -13.34
C ASP A 521 13.38 0.13 -14.06
N ALA A 522 13.51 -1.09 -13.55
CA ALA A 522 12.89 -2.28 -14.14
C ALA A 522 11.38 -2.16 -14.25
N LEU A 523 10.70 -1.66 -13.20
CA LEU A 523 9.25 -1.43 -13.20
C LEU A 523 8.85 -0.36 -14.22
N VAL A 524 9.55 0.77 -14.24
CA VAL A 524 9.27 1.87 -15.17
C VAL A 524 9.53 1.47 -16.61
N ASP A 525 10.61 0.73 -16.88
CA ASP A 525 10.90 0.21 -18.21
C ASP A 525 9.87 -0.81 -18.67
N PHE A 526 9.40 -1.67 -17.76
CA PHE A 526 8.28 -2.57 -18.04
C PHE A 526 7.03 -1.78 -18.39
N ALA A 527 6.68 -0.73 -17.62
CA ALA A 527 5.54 0.13 -17.89
C ALA A 527 5.65 0.79 -19.27
N LYS A 528 6.79 1.40 -19.59
CA LYS A 528 7.01 2.07 -20.88
C LYS A 528 6.97 1.10 -22.07
N ARG A 529 7.52 -0.10 -21.93
CA ARG A 529 7.54 -1.10 -23.02
C ARG A 529 6.17 -1.69 -23.32
N ASN A 530 5.31 -1.81 -22.31
CA ASN A 530 4.01 -2.46 -22.43
C ASN A 530 2.84 -1.49 -22.60
N THR A 531 3.11 -0.19 -22.72
CA THR A 531 2.08 0.84 -22.96
C THR A 531 2.28 1.51 -24.31
N ALA A 532 1.16 1.93 -24.92
CA ALA A 532 1.18 2.60 -26.21
C ALA A 532 1.82 4.00 -26.10
N GLU A 533 2.36 4.49 -27.21
CA GLU A 533 2.77 5.89 -27.34
C GLU A 533 1.58 6.84 -27.20
N GLY A 534 1.87 8.12 -26.90
CA GLY A 534 0.85 9.12 -26.60
C GLY A 534 0.44 9.08 -25.13
N GLY A 535 -0.73 9.55 -24.79
CA GLY A 535 -1.17 9.62 -23.40
C GLY A 535 -2.67 9.86 -23.25
N VAL A 536 -3.17 9.72 -22.03
CA VAL A 536 -4.55 9.98 -21.63
C VAL A 536 -4.58 10.97 -20.48
N VAL A 537 -5.50 11.95 -20.55
CA VAL A 537 -5.84 12.81 -19.42
C VAL A 537 -7.01 12.19 -18.69
N VAL A 538 -6.82 11.87 -17.43
CA VAL A 538 -7.89 11.40 -16.56
C VAL A 538 -8.34 12.54 -15.68
N PRO A 539 -9.51 13.15 -15.93
CA PRO A 539 -10.06 14.18 -15.06
C PRO A 539 -10.44 13.55 -13.72
N THR A 540 -10.06 14.20 -12.63
CA THR A 540 -10.41 13.79 -11.28
C THR A 540 -10.88 14.98 -10.48
N ARG A 541 -11.93 14.81 -9.66
CA ARG A 541 -12.18 15.74 -8.57
C ARG A 541 -11.09 15.49 -7.53
N VAL A 542 -10.37 16.55 -7.22
CA VAL A 542 -9.30 16.53 -6.24
C VAL A 542 -9.82 17.13 -4.95
N TYR A 543 -9.56 16.46 -3.83
CA TYR A 543 -9.87 16.96 -2.51
C TYR A 543 -8.60 17.47 -1.84
N GLN A 544 -8.70 18.60 -1.19
CA GLN A 544 -7.60 19.24 -0.48
C GLN A 544 -7.97 19.40 0.98
N ALA A 545 -7.05 19.09 1.89
CA ALA A 545 -7.24 19.39 3.30
C ALA A 545 -7.32 20.92 3.49
N ASN A 546 -8.41 21.39 4.09
CA ASN A 546 -8.53 22.79 4.50
C ASN A 546 -7.70 23.05 5.76
N SER A 547 -7.73 24.29 6.27
CA SER A 547 -7.00 24.69 7.48
C SER A 547 -7.41 23.95 8.76
N THR A 548 -8.51 23.19 8.71
CA THR A 548 -9.01 22.38 9.83
C THR A 548 -8.77 20.89 9.65
N GLY A 549 -8.07 20.48 8.56
CA GLY A 549 -7.78 19.08 8.24
C GLY A 549 -8.93 18.33 7.54
N LEU A 550 -10.06 18.98 7.28
CA LEU A 550 -11.15 18.39 6.49
C LEU A 550 -10.83 18.51 4.99
N TYR A 551 -11.12 17.44 4.24
CA TYR A 551 -10.96 17.42 2.79
C TYR A 551 -12.14 18.11 2.11
N GLU A 552 -11.87 19.20 1.42
CA GLU A 552 -12.85 19.91 0.61
C GLU A 552 -12.52 19.72 -0.89
N PRO A 553 -13.53 19.57 -1.76
CA PRO A 553 -13.28 19.50 -3.18
C PRO A 553 -12.59 20.79 -3.63
N VAL A 554 -11.46 20.65 -4.32
CA VAL A 554 -10.87 21.77 -5.03
C VAL A 554 -11.68 21.90 -6.31
N ASP A 555 -12.49 22.97 -6.40
CA ASP A 555 -13.22 23.29 -7.63
C ASP A 555 -12.20 23.57 -8.74
N ASP A 556 -11.93 22.56 -9.55
CA ASP A 556 -11.48 22.76 -10.92
C ASP A 556 -12.75 23.08 -11.70
N GLU A 557 -13.14 24.34 -11.81
CA GLU A 557 -14.08 24.74 -12.84
C GLU A 557 -13.51 24.36 -14.22
N PRO A 558 -14.37 23.93 -15.15
CA PRO A 558 -14.00 23.34 -16.43
C PRO A 558 -13.19 24.24 -17.34
#